data_11b04260112b1056f9f392671d3af6c9
#
_entry.id   11b04260112b1056f9f392671d3af6c9
#
_cell.length_a   1.000
_cell.length_b   1.000
_cell.length_c   1.000
_cell.angle_alpha   90.00
_cell.angle_beta   90.00
_cell.angle_gamma   90.00
#
_symmetry.space_group_name_H-M   'P 1'
#
loop_
_entity.id
_entity.type
_entity.pdbx_description
1 polymer ?
#
loop_
_entity_poly.entity_id
_entity_poly.type
_entity_poly.pdbx_seq_one_letter_code
_entity_poly.pdbx_strand_id
1 'polypeptide(L)'
;MSYLKFDRRLMANLDESTQREYIRTNRKGAYCCSSIVGCNTRKYHGVLVIPVPELSENNHVLLSSLDLTIVQHGVPFNVGIHEYEGDIFSPKGHKYIREYNVDIASSTTYRVGGVVLQKEFLFCHYTNRMLQRYTLLEAHSRTTLRLSPFLAFRDVKMLTHRNDQYHGDYGQAKSGVTFCLYPGYPTLYLQLSKAHNFVSDPHWNERIEYVKERERGYEYTEDLY
;
A
#
# COMPACT_ATOMS: atom_id res chain seq x y z
N MET A 1 13.43 21.20 -6.99
CA MET A 1 13.16 20.73 -8.38
C MET A 1 12.98 19.23 -8.30
N SER A 2 11.86 18.66 -8.74
CA SER A 2 11.64 17.19 -8.69
C SER A 2 12.57 16.50 -9.67
N TYR A 3 13.10 15.35 -9.30
CA TYR A 3 13.96 14.52 -10.15
C TYR A 3 13.20 13.96 -11.34
N LEU A 4 11.99 13.43 -11.08
CA LEU A 4 11.04 12.95 -12.09
C LEU A 4 9.65 13.46 -11.72
N LYS A 5 8.86 13.77 -12.73
CA LYS A 5 7.47 14.18 -12.58
C LYS A 5 6.61 13.48 -13.63
N PHE A 6 5.56 12.83 -13.18
CA PHE A 6 4.55 12.20 -14.02
C PHE A 6 3.23 12.92 -13.81
N ASP A 7 2.65 13.36 -14.91
CA ASP A 7 1.42 14.15 -14.90
C ASP A 7 0.15 13.27 -14.83
N ARG A 8 -1.00 13.94 -14.74
CA ARG A 8 -2.30 13.30 -14.71
C ARG A 8 -2.56 12.39 -15.91
N ARG A 9 -2.09 12.76 -17.09
CA ARG A 9 -2.35 12.01 -18.32
C ARG A 9 -1.72 10.63 -18.23
N LEU A 10 -0.47 10.57 -17.82
CA LEU A 10 0.25 9.33 -17.63
C LEU A 10 -0.35 8.52 -16.47
N MET A 11 -0.64 9.16 -15.33
CA MET A 11 -1.18 8.47 -14.15
C MET A 11 -2.57 7.87 -14.38
N ALA A 12 -3.37 8.45 -15.27
CA ALA A 12 -4.69 7.94 -15.63
C ALA A 12 -4.65 6.79 -16.65
N ASN A 13 -3.53 6.62 -17.36
CA ASN A 13 -3.30 5.53 -18.30
C ASN A 13 -2.69 4.34 -17.58
N LEU A 14 -3.50 3.32 -17.28
CA LEU A 14 -3.05 2.14 -16.53
C LEU A 14 -2.03 1.31 -17.31
N ASP A 15 -2.13 1.21 -18.65
CA ASP A 15 -1.17 0.49 -19.48
C ASP A 15 0.24 1.06 -19.36
N GLU A 16 0.35 2.35 -19.09
CA GLU A 16 1.62 3.02 -18.88
C GLU A 16 2.03 3.13 -17.42
N SER A 17 1.12 3.48 -16.52
CA SER A 17 1.44 3.78 -15.13
C SER A 17 1.73 2.52 -14.30
N THR A 18 1.13 1.37 -14.64
CA THR A 18 1.42 0.08 -14.02
C THR A 18 2.77 -0.50 -14.44
N GLN A 19 3.28 -0.09 -15.62
CA GLN A 19 4.60 -0.53 -16.12
C GLN A 19 5.78 0.23 -15.47
N ARG A 20 5.51 1.34 -14.81
CA ARG A 20 6.53 2.15 -14.13
C ARG A 20 6.54 1.82 -12.65
N GLU A 21 7.65 1.29 -12.20
CA GLU A 21 7.81 0.82 -10.82
C GLU A 21 8.81 1.71 -10.07
N TYR A 22 8.65 1.77 -8.76
CA TYR A 22 9.62 2.38 -7.86
C TYR A 22 10.08 1.38 -6.81
N ILE A 23 11.30 1.55 -6.33
CA ILE A 23 11.81 0.85 -5.16
C ILE A 23 12.52 1.84 -4.22
N ARG A 24 12.29 1.70 -2.93
CA ARG A 24 13.01 2.40 -1.86
C ARG A 24 13.51 1.38 -0.85
N THR A 25 14.76 1.47 -0.45
CA THR A 25 15.40 0.52 0.45
C THR A 25 15.87 1.18 1.73
N ASN A 26 16.01 0.39 2.80
CA ASN A 26 16.56 0.84 4.07
C ASN A 26 18.07 0.60 4.21
N ARG A 27 18.76 0.10 3.19
CA ARG A 27 20.17 -0.32 3.19
C ARG A 27 20.49 -1.51 4.11
N LYS A 28 19.47 -2.26 4.55
CA LYS A 28 19.57 -3.49 5.35
C LYS A 28 18.70 -4.62 4.81
N GLY A 29 18.41 -4.61 3.51
CA GLY A 29 17.63 -5.65 2.85
C GLY A 29 16.13 -5.41 2.81
N ALA A 30 15.57 -4.54 3.67
CA ALA A 30 14.16 -4.20 3.59
C ALA A 30 13.89 -3.15 2.50
N TYR A 31 12.69 -3.21 1.92
CA TYR A 31 12.29 -2.29 0.85
C TYR A 31 10.77 -2.04 0.83
N CYS A 32 10.37 -1.01 0.11
CA CYS A 32 9.03 -0.86 -0.46
C CYS A 32 9.12 -0.75 -1.97
N CYS A 33 8.21 -1.39 -2.67
CA CYS A 33 8.17 -1.43 -4.12
C CYS A 33 6.72 -1.54 -4.59
N SER A 34 6.35 -0.79 -5.62
CA SER A 34 5.05 -0.89 -6.29
C SER A 34 5.13 -0.17 -7.63
N SER A 35 4.06 -0.21 -8.42
CA SER A 35 3.92 0.72 -9.54
C SER A 35 3.71 2.16 -9.04
N ILE A 36 4.02 3.15 -9.88
CA ILE A 36 3.87 4.57 -9.52
C ILE A 36 2.41 4.96 -9.26
N VAL A 37 1.45 4.21 -9.81
CA VAL A 37 0.01 4.40 -9.57
C VAL A 37 -0.45 3.73 -8.27
N GLY A 38 0.39 2.89 -7.66
CA GLY A 38 0.12 2.19 -6.40
C GLY A 38 -0.59 0.84 -6.56
N CYS A 39 -0.77 0.35 -7.80
CA CYS A 39 -1.24 -0.99 -8.09
C CYS A 39 -0.08 -1.98 -8.06
N ASN A 40 -0.15 -2.99 -7.22
CA ASN A 40 0.85 -4.04 -7.17
C ASN A 40 0.67 -4.98 -8.37
N THR A 41 1.70 -5.11 -9.20
CA THR A 41 1.69 -5.94 -10.42
C THR A 41 2.56 -7.20 -10.28
N ARG A 42 3.30 -7.31 -9.16
CA ARG A 42 4.20 -8.42 -8.84
C ARG A 42 4.01 -8.90 -7.41
N LYS A 43 4.21 -10.17 -7.17
CA LYS A 43 4.22 -10.74 -5.81
C LYS A 43 5.32 -10.15 -4.91
N TYR A 44 6.37 -9.56 -5.48
CA TYR A 44 7.45 -8.87 -4.76
C TYR A 44 7.06 -7.45 -4.31
N HIS A 45 5.96 -6.89 -4.78
CA HIS A 45 5.51 -5.57 -4.41
C HIS A 45 4.95 -5.55 -2.99
N GLY A 46 5.17 -4.45 -2.30
CA GLY A 46 4.64 -4.22 -0.97
C GLY A 46 5.10 -2.87 -0.40
N VAL A 47 4.30 -2.36 0.52
CA VAL A 47 4.61 -1.14 1.29
C VAL A 47 5.68 -1.40 2.34
N LEU A 48 5.68 -2.60 2.93
CA LEU A 48 6.71 -3.02 3.88
C LEU A 48 7.11 -4.47 3.61
N VAL A 49 8.29 -4.62 3.04
CA VAL A 49 8.92 -5.92 2.72
C VAL A 49 10.24 -5.98 3.45
N ILE A 50 10.42 -6.96 4.33
CA ILE A 50 11.55 -7.05 5.24
C ILE A 50 12.19 -8.45 5.23
N PRO A 51 13.49 -8.57 5.50
CA PRO A 51 14.09 -9.86 5.82
C PRO A 51 13.56 -10.35 7.18
N VAL A 52 13.23 -11.64 7.25
CA VAL A 52 12.87 -12.37 8.47
C VAL A 52 13.70 -13.67 8.50
N PRO A 53 14.98 -13.60 8.88
CA PRO A 53 15.91 -14.72 8.78
C PRO A 53 15.48 -15.96 9.57
N GLU A 54 14.64 -15.76 10.59
CA GLU A 54 14.08 -16.83 11.41
C GLU A 54 13.11 -17.73 10.63
N LEU A 55 12.53 -17.22 9.54
CA LEU A 55 11.56 -17.96 8.70
C LEU A 55 12.19 -18.46 7.41
N SER A 56 12.96 -17.65 6.71
CA SER A 56 13.64 -18.03 5.47
C SER A 56 14.75 -17.05 5.09
N GLU A 57 15.54 -17.41 4.07
CA GLU A 57 16.56 -16.50 3.50
C GLU A 57 15.96 -15.39 2.61
N ASN A 58 14.67 -15.49 2.31
CA ASN A 58 13.98 -14.50 1.48
C ASN A 58 13.47 -13.33 2.32
N ASN A 59 13.09 -12.26 1.64
CA ASN A 59 12.28 -11.21 2.25
C ASN A 59 10.83 -11.65 2.38
N HIS A 60 10.10 -10.99 3.29
CA HIS A 60 8.69 -11.25 3.55
C HIS A 60 7.88 -9.97 3.40
N VAL A 61 6.76 -10.07 2.70
CA VAL A 61 5.77 -8.99 2.59
C VAL A 61 4.90 -9.01 3.85
N LEU A 62 5.00 -8.01 4.70
CA LEU A 62 4.11 -7.85 5.85
C LEU A 62 2.88 -7.01 5.49
N LEU A 63 3.12 -5.86 4.85
CA LEU A 63 2.08 -4.93 4.40
C LEU A 63 2.17 -4.81 2.88
N SER A 64 1.19 -5.38 2.19
CA SER A 64 1.11 -5.34 0.73
C SER A 64 0.73 -3.95 0.24
N SER A 65 -0.35 -3.37 0.77
CA SER A 65 -0.77 -2.00 0.49
C SER A 65 -1.36 -1.34 1.73
N LEU A 66 -1.46 -0.01 1.69
CA LEU A 66 -2.17 0.80 2.67
C LEU A 66 -3.11 1.72 1.89
N ASP A 67 -4.34 1.28 1.76
CA ASP A 67 -5.36 1.98 1.00
C ASP A 67 -5.82 3.23 1.74
N LEU A 68 -6.02 4.28 0.99
CA LEU A 68 -6.48 5.56 1.47
C LEU A 68 -7.88 5.85 0.94
N THR A 69 -8.80 6.20 1.84
CA THR A 69 -10.11 6.77 1.49
C THR A 69 -10.21 8.18 2.06
N ILE A 70 -10.51 9.14 1.20
CA ILE A 70 -10.79 10.53 1.57
C ILE A 70 -12.30 10.66 1.75
N VAL A 71 -12.74 11.06 2.95
CA VAL A 71 -14.16 11.26 3.23
C VAL A 71 -14.45 12.75 3.36
N GLN A 72 -15.33 13.24 2.51
CA GLN A 72 -15.74 14.64 2.44
C GLN A 72 -17.27 14.72 2.46
N HIS A 73 -17.84 15.52 3.39
CA HIS A 73 -19.30 15.63 3.56
C HIS A 73 -20.03 14.26 3.69
N GLY A 74 -19.36 13.27 4.32
CA GLY A 74 -19.89 11.91 4.45
C GLY A 74 -19.72 11.02 3.21
N VAL A 75 -19.25 11.57 2.09
CA VAL A 75 -19.02 10.81 0.84
C VAL A 75 -17.59 10.25 0.84
N PRO A 76 -17.41 8.92 0.74
CA PRO A 76 -16.09 8.29 0.66
C PRO A 76 -15.58 8.28 -0.79
N PHE A 77 -14.31 8.64 -0.96
CA PHE A 77 -13.56 8.52 -2.20
C PHE A 77 -12.35 7.64 -1.95
N ASN A 78 -12.44 6.37 -2.35
CA ASN A 78 -11.31 5.46 -2.24
C ASN A 78 -10.30 5.77 -3.35
N VAL A 79 -9.07 6.08 -2.98
CA VAL A 79 -7.99 6.43 -3.91
C VAL A 79 -6.97 5.29 -4.06
N GLY A 80 -7.26 4.10 -3.52
CA GLY A 80 -6.54 2.87 -3.78
C GLY A 80 -6.79 2.32 -5.18
N ILE A 81 -6.01 1.32 -5.56
CA ILE A 81 -6.19 0.58 -6.81
C ILE A 81 -5.57 -0.81 -6.68
N HIS A 82 -6.36 -1.82 -7.02
CA HIS A 82 -5.93 -3.21 -7.15
C HIS A 82 -6.44 -3.77 -8.47
N GLU A 83 -5.71 -4.70 -9.05
CA GLU A 83 -6.18 -5.50 -10.16
C GLU A 83 -6.72 -6.82 -9.61
N TYR A 84 -7.89 -7.22 -10.06
CA TYR A 84 -8.56 -8.47 -9.71
C TYR A 84 -8.68 -9.34 -10.93
N GLU A 85 -8.86 -10.63 -10.73
CA GLU A 85 -9.02 -11.61 -11.80
C GLU A 85 -10.03 -11.16 -12.86
N GLY A 86 -9.62 -11.27 -14.13
CA GLY A 86 -10.41 -10.80 -15.28
C GLY A 86 -10.12 -9.37 -15.72
N ASP A 87 -8.92 -8.85 -15.42
CA ASP A 87 -8.47 -7.49 -15.78
C ASP A 87 -9.37 -6.38 -15.17
N ILE A 88 -9.90 -6.65 -13.97
CA ILE A 88 -10.80 -5.74 -13.26
C ILE A 88 -10.01 -4.89 -12.27
N PHE A 89 -9.98 -3.58 -12.49
CA PHE A 89 -9.39 -2.64 -11.54
C PHE A 89 -10.45 -2.09 -10.56
N SER A 90 -10.23 -2.30 -9.27
CA SER A 90 -11.09 -1.80 -8.19
C SER A 90 -10.28 -1.56 -6.90
N PRO A 91 -10.52 -0.46 -6.18
CA PRO A 91 -11.21 0.73 -6.66
C PRO A 91 -10.44 1.41 -7.80
N LYS A 92 -11.02 2.42 -8.43
CA LYS A 92 -10.39 3.12 -9.57
C LYS A 92 -9.77 4.45 -9.13
N GLY A 93 -8.95 4.41 -8.06
CA GLY A 93 -8.36 5.58 -7.41
C GLY A 93 -7.36 6.35 -8.28
N HIS A 94 -6.75 5.71 -9.27
CA HIS A 94 -5.85 6.36 -10.22
C HIS A 94 -6.46 7.58 -10.92
N LYS A 95 -7.79 7.62 -11.09
CA LYS A 95 -8.51 8.75 -11.69
C LYS A 95 -8.40 10.04 -10.89
N TYR A 96 -8.12 9.94 -9.60
CA TYR A 96 -7.98 11.09 -8.71
C TYR A 96 -6.54 11.60 -8.63
N ILE A 97 -5.56 10.86 -9.15
CA ILE A 97 -4.17 11.28 -9.15
C ILE A 97 -3.96 12.44 -10.12
N ARG A 98 -3.32 13.50 -9.65
CA ARG A 98 -2.92 14.67 -10.42
C ARG A 98 -1.50 14.56 -10.93
N GLU A 99 -0.62 14.09 -10.06
CA GLU A 99 0.79 13.95 -10.37
C GLU A 99 1.45 12.97 -9.39
N TYR A 100 2.52 12.37 -9.86
CA TYR A 100 3.48 11.64 -9.05
C TYR A 100 4.86 12.26 -9.24
N ASN A 101 5.51 12.59 -8.14
CA ASN A 101 6.82 13.22 -8.15
C ASN A 101 7.84 12.35 -7.43
N VAL A 102 9.06 12.32 -7.95
CA VAL A 102 10.19 11.65 -7.32
C VAL A 102 11.23 12.70 -6.96
N ASP A 103 11.56 12.73 -5.67
CA ASP A 103 12.63 13.52 -5.08
C ASP A 103 13.27 12.67 -3.98
N ILE A 104 13.80 13.28 -2.92
CA ILE A 104 14.24 12.56 -1.71
C ILE A 104 13.12 11.68 -1.18
N ALA A 105 11.92 12.23 -1.03
CA ALA A 105 10.68 11.47 -0.82
C ALA A 105 9.87 11.41 -2.12
N SER A 106 9.25 10.26 -2.39
CA SER A 106 8.27 10.18 -3.47
C SER A 106 6.92 10.72 -2.98
N SER A 107 6.20 11.43 -3.85
CA SER A 107 4.91 12.01 -3.51
C SER A 107 3.86 11.81 -4.59
N THR A 108 2.63 11.55 -4.16
CA THR A 108 1.44 11.48 -5.01
C THR A 108 0.46 12.56 -4.59
N THR A 109 0.00 13.37 -5.54
CA THR A 109 -1.03 14.40 -5.29
C THR A 109 -2.37 13.93 -5.82
N TYR A 110 -3.36 13.87 -4.96
CA TYR A 110 -4.76 13.53 -5.29
C TYR A 110 -5.63 14.78 -5.30
N ARG A 111 -6.62 14.80 -6.19
CA ARG A 111 -7.69 15.81 -6.17
C ARG A 111 -9.05 15.14 -6.31
N VAL A 112 -9.89 15.30 -5.31
CA VAL A 112 -11.21 14.69 -5.23
C VAL A 112 -12.12 15.47 -4.30
N GLY A 113 -13.39 15.65 -4.67
CA GLY A 113 -14.40 16.23 -3.80
C GLY A 113 -14.07 17.64 -3.26
N GLY A 114 -13.30 18.45 -4.00
CA GLY A 114 -12.84 19.77 -3.52
C GLY A 114 -11.64 19.74 -2.58
N VAL A 115 -11.02 18.56 -2.42
CA VAL A 115 -9.82 18.35 -1.61
C VAL A 115 -8.62 18.15 -2.52
N VAL A 116 -7.48 18.75 -2.17
CA VAL A 116 -6.16 18.40 -2.71
C VAL A 116 -5.32 17.85 -1.56
N LEU A 117 -4.96 16.57 -1.68
CA LEU A 117 -4.17 15.84 -0.69
C LEU A 117 -2.86 15.37 -1.31
N GLN A 118 -1.76 15.62 -0.63
CA GLN A 118 -0.45 15.06 -0.97
C GLN A 118 -0.12 13.91 -0.01
N LYS A 119 0.23 12.75 -0.57
CA LYS A 119 0.80 11.60 0.13
C LYS A 119 2.28 11.51 -0.22
N GLU A 120 3.13 11.52 0.77
CA GLU A 120 4.57 11.33 0.62
C GLU A 120 4.99 10.10 1.40
N PHE A 121 6.03 9.42 0.93
CA PHE A 121 6.60 8.31 1.68
C PHE A 121 8.13 8.31 1.68
N LEU A 122 8.68 7.86 2.78
CA LEU A 122 10.11 7.75 3.03
C LEU A 122 10.39 6.43 3.76
N PHE A 123 11.34 5.65 3.23
CA PHE A 123 11.84 4.48 3.94
C PHE A 123 13.02 4.89 4.82
N CYS A 124 12.91 4.64 6.13
CA CYS A 124 13.97 5.01 7.09
C CYS A 124 15.19 4.13 6.90
N HIS A 125 16.38 4.73 6.84
CA HIS A 125 17.62 3.99 6.74
C HIS A 125 17.86 3.15 8.00
N TYR A 126 18.40 1.95 7.81
CA TYR A 126 18.85 1.02 8.85
C TYR A 126 17.77 0.51 9.81
N THR A 127 16.50 0.81 9.55
CA THR A 127 15.35 0.32 10.32
C THR A 127 14.26 -0.19 9.39
N ASN A 128 13.46 -1.16 9.84
CA ASN A 128 12.30 -1.66 9.10
C ASN A 128 11.09 -0.73 9.33
N ARG A 129 11.26 0.56 8.98
CA ARG A 129 10.25 1.60 9.20
C ARG A 129 9.98 2.38 7.92
N MET A 130 8.71 2.39 7.52
CA MET A 130 8.15 3.25 6.47
C MET A 130 7.43 4.43 7.13
N LEU A 131 7.72 5.65 6.70
CA LEU A 131 6.99 6.85 7.08
C LEU A 131 6.12 7.30 5.91
N GLN A 132 4.85 7.55 6.17
CA GLN A 132 3.95 8.19 5.21
C GLN A 132 3.45 9.50 5.81
N ARG A 133 3.52 10.58 5.02
CA ARG A 133 3.00 11.90 5.39
C ARG A 133 1.84 12.23 4.49
N TYR A 134 0.73 12.63 5.09
CA TYR A 134 -0.45 13.12 4.41
C TYR A 134 -0.60 14.59 4.70
N THR A 135 -0.51 15.43 3.66
CA THR A 135 -0.63 16.89 3.75
C THR A 135 -1.86 17.33 3.00
N LEU A 136 -2.80 17.92 3.71
CA LEU A 136 -3.99 18.53 3.14
C LEU A 136 -3.60 19.90 2.58
N LEU A 137 -3.46 19.99 1.24
CA LEU A 137 -3.04 21.21 0.56
C LEU A 137 -4.21 22.17 0.36
N GLU A 138 -5.39 21.63 0.01
CA GLU A 138 -6.63 22.38 -0.15
C GLU A 138 -7.79 21.60 0.44
N ALA A 139 -8.63 22.24 1.23
CA ALA A 139 -9.91 21.73 1.68
C ALA A 139 -10.83 22.88 2.12
N HIS A 140 -12.09 22.79 1.77
CA HIS A 140 -13.09 23.79 2.14
C HIS A 140 -13.97 23.35 3.33
N SER A 141 -13.77 22.13 3.81
CA SER A 141 -14.49 21.57 4.95
C SER A 141 -13.68 20.48 5.65
N ARG A 142 -14.22 19.98 6.77
CA ARG A 142 -13.61 18.86 7.51
C ARG A 142 -13.45 17.65 6.61
N THR A 143 -12.23 17.13 6.56
CA THR A 143 -11.84 15.97 5.77
C THR A 143 -11.39 14.85 6.71
N THR A 144 -11.93 13.66 6.53
CA THR A 144 -11.48 12.47 7.25
C THR A 144 -10.68 11.57 6.30
N LEU A 145 -9.54 11.08 6.78
CA LEU A 145 -8.76 10.07 6.08
C LEU A 145 -8.99 8.72 6.75
N ARG A 146 -9.35 7.69 5.96
CA ARG A 146 -9.37 6.29 6.40
C ARG A 146 -8.20 5.58 5.77
N LEU A 147 -7.48 4.81 6.57
CA LEU A 147 -6.35 3.99 6.15
C LEU A 147 -6.71 2.54 6.37
N SER A 148 -6.71 1.74 5.31
CA SER A 148 -7.03 0.31 5.35
C SER A 148 -5.80 -0.48 4.95
N PRO A 149 -5.15 -1.20 5.89
CA PRO A 149 -4.01 -2.05 5.58
C PRO A 149 -4.47 -3.33 4.87
N PHE A 150 -3.73 -3.76 3.87
CA PHE A 150 -3.82 -5.06 3.24
C PHE A 150 -2.61 -5.88 3.68
N LEU A 151 -2.85 -6.83 4.58
CA LEU A 151 -1.83 -7.62 5.24
C LEU A 151 -1.55 -8.90 4.46
N ALA A 152 -0.27 -9.22 4.26
CA ALA A 152 0.15 -10.42 3.55
C ALA A 152 0.85 -11.43 4.46
N PHE A 153 1.86 -11.01 5.22
CA PHE A 153 2.67 -11.86 6.10
C PHE A 153 3.12 -13.15 5.42
N ARG A 154 3.84 -13.02 4.31
CA ARG A 154 4.31 -14.15 3.50
C ARG A 154 5.69 -13.92 2.92
N ASP A 155 6.36 -15.00 2.55
CA ASP A 155 7.58 -14.96 1.73
C ASP A 155 7.28 -14.30 0.37
N VAL A 156 8.21 -13.49 -0.16
CA VAL A 156 8.05 -12.80 -1.45
C VAL A 156 7.89 -13.73 -2.65
N LYS A 157 8.30 -14.99 -2.54
CA LYS A 157 8.18 -16.00 -3.59
C LYS A 157 6.86 -16.75 -3.57
N MET A 158 6.13 -16.66 -2.46
CA MET A 158 4.85 -17.34 -2.25
C MET A 158 3.69 -16.38 -2.41
N LEU A 159 2.50 -16.91 -2.60
CA LEU A 159 1.23 -16.16 -2.52
C LEU A 159 0.38 -16.76 -1.41
N THR A 160 -0.45 -15.93 -0.79
CA THR A 160 -1.35 -16.37 0.28
C THR A 160 -2.77 -16.45 -0.25
N HIS A 161 -3.46 -17.53 0.11
CA HIS A 161 -4.90 -17.67 -0.09
C HIS A 161 -5.61 -17.69 1.26
N ARG A 162 -6.87 -17.31 1.26
CA ARG A 162 -7.71 -17.36 2.45
C ARG A 162 -7.59 -18.69 3.14
N ASN A 163 -7.32 -18.66 4.43
CA ASN A 163 -7.11 -19.86 5.25
C ASN A 163 -7.57 -19.60 6.69
N ASP A 164 -7.67 -20.65 7.50
CA ASP A 164 -8.11 -20.58 8.89
C ASP A 164 -6.92 -20.57 9.88
N GLN A 165 -5.68 -20.46 9.41
CA GLN A 165 -4.47 -20.46 10.25
C GLN A 165 -4.05 -19.06 10.70
N TYR A 166 -4.70 -18.01 10.17
CA TYR A 166 -4.37 -16.63 10.47
C TYR A 166 -4.89 -16.20 11.85
N HIS A 167 -4.15 -15.34 12.49
CA HIS A 167 -4.58 -14.63 13.69
C HIS A 167 -5.05 -13.23 13.30
N GLY A 168 -6.36 -13.06 13.16
CA GLY A 168 -7.00 -11.80 12.74
C GLY A 168 -7.12 -10.76 13.85
N ASP A 169 -6.63 -11.06 15.06
CA ASP A 169 -6.67 -10.13 16.17
C ASP A 169 -5.66 -9.00 16.02
N TYR A 170 -6.03 -7.83 16.50
CA TYR A 170 -5.14 -6.68 16.59
C TYR A 170 -4.76 -6.39 18.04
N GLY A 171 -3.53 -5.90 18.23
CA GLY A 171 -3.07 -5.42 19.53
C GLY A 171 -3.12 -3.90 19.61
N GLN A 172 -3.05 -3.39 20.84
CA GLN A 172 -2.95 -1.95 21.11
C GLN A 172 -1.48 -1.51 21.08
N ALA A 173 -1.20 -0.37 20.45
CA ALA A 173 0.09 0.29 20.49
C ALA A 173 -0.08 1.76 20.89
N LYS A 174 1.02 2.40 21.34
CA LYS A 174 1.00 3.83 21.57
C LYS A 174 0.66 4.55 20.25
N SER A 175 -0.48 5.23 20.22
CA SER A 175 -0.97 5.96 19.04
C SER A 175 -1.19 5.07 17.81
N GLY A 176 -1.70 3.84 17.99
CA GLY A 176 -1.94 2.95 16.87
C GLY A 176 -2.32 1.53 17.27
N VAL A 177 -2.15 0.64 16.33
CA VAL A 177 -2.49 -0.78 16.44
C VAL A 177 -1.34 -1.66 15.94
N THR A 178 -1.40 -2.94 16.30
CA THR A 178 -0.42 -3.95 15.87
C THR A 178 -1.10 -5.14 15.25
N PHE A 179 -0.40 -5.81 14.34
CA PHE A 179 -0.85 -7.04 13.69
C PHE A 179 0.28 -8.07 13.65
N CYS A 180 -0.08 -9.33 13.76
CA CYS A 180 0.78 -10.47 13.50
C CYS A 180 -0.10 -11.63 13.03
N LEU A 181 -0.21 -11.83 11.71
CA LEU A 181 -1.17 -12.80 11.16
C LEU A 181 -0.75 -14.26 11.40
N TYR A 182 0.54 -14.54 11.42
CA TYR A 182 1.03 -15.91 11.55
C TYR A 182 2.16 -16.01 12.60
N PRO A 183 2.26 -17.13 13.33
CA PRO A 183 3.36 -17.36 14.28
C PRO A 183 4.73 -17.27 13.60
N GLY A 184 5.71 -16.76 14.34
CA GLY A 184 7.10 -16.61 13.85
C GLY A 184 7.37 -15.30 13.11
N TYR A 185 6.34 -14.57 12.69
CA TYR A 185 6.52 -13.24 12.10
C TYR A 185 6.71 -12.15 13.16
N PRO A 186 7.48 -11.11 12.84
CA PRO A 186 7.56 -9.93 13.69
C PRO A 186 6.24 -9.17 13.70
N THR A 187 5.95 -8.51 14.80
CA THR A 187 4.76 -7.66 14.93
C THR A 187 4.86 -6.43 14.04
N LEU A 188 3.86 -6.21 13.21
CA LEU A 188 3.69 -4.98 12.42
C LEU A 188 3.00 -3.92 13.26
N TYR A 189 3.59 -2.72 13.34
CA TYR A 189 3.03 -1.56 14.04
C TYR A 189 2.51 -0.54 13.03
N LEU A 190 1.26 -0.14 13.15
CA LEU A 190 0.67 1.00 12.45
C LEU A 190 0.39 2.11 13.46
N GLN A 191 1.13 3.23 13.36
CA GLN A 191 1.05 4.33 14.32
C GLN A 191 0.77 5.65 13.62
N LEU A 192 -0.05 6.49 14.22
CA LEU A 192 -0.46 7.79 13.69
C LEU A 192 -0.01 8.92 14.62
N SER A 193 0.46 10.03 14.05
CA SER A 193 0.88 11.23 14.81
C SER A 193 -0.28 12.10 15.27
N LYS A 194 -1.49 11.85 14.78
CA LYS A 194 -2.72 12.61 15.12
C LYS A 194 -3.71 11.72 15.83
N ALA A 195 -4.66 12.35 16.53
CA ALA A 195 -5.79 11.65 17.10
C ALA A 195 -6.55 10.86 16.04
N HIS A 196 -6.88 9.62 16.34
CA HIS A 196 -7.50 8.67 15.42
C HIS A 196 -8.44 7.75 16.17
N ASN A 197 -9.33 7.12 15.43
CA ASN A 197 -10.13 6.00 15.88
C ASN A 197 -9.72 4.78 15.08
N PHE A 198 -9.64 3.64 15.72
CA PHE A 198 -9.52 2.36 15.06
C PHE A 198 -10.91 1.71 14.99
N VAL A 199 -11.26 1.23 13.80
CA VAL A 199 -12.49 0.46 13.57
C VAL A 199 -12.06 -0.90 13.03
N SER A 200 -12.40 -1.96 13.75
CA SER A 200 -12.12 -3.32 13.30
C SER A 200 -13.11 -3.69 12.18
N ASP A 201 -12.58 -4.06 11.03
CA ASP A 201 -13.33 -4.49 9.86
C ASP A 201 -12.57 -5.63 9.16
N PRO A 202 -12.44 -6.80 9.85
CA PRO A 202 -11.65 -7.91 9.37
C PRO A 202 -12.33 -8.61 8.20
N HIS A 203 -11.65 -8.67 7.07
CA HIS A 203 -12.10 -9.42 5.90
C HIS A 203 -10.96 -9.77 4.96
N TRP A 204 -11.16 -10.78 4.13
CA TRP A 204 -10.25 -11.13 3.06
C TRP A 204 -10.63 -10.42 1.77
N ASN A 205 -9.64 -9.81 1.12
CA ASN A 205 -9.73 -9.28 -0.23
C ASN A 205 -9.22 -10.36 -1.18
N GLU A 206 -10.16 -11.11 -1.76
CA GLU A 206 -9.87 -12.32 -2.51
C GLU A 206 -9.59 -12.02 -3.99
N ARG A 207 -8.70 -12.84 -4.61
CA ARG A 207 -8.41 -12.84 -6.05
C ARG A 207 -7.77 -11.56 -6.58
N ILE A 208 -6.91 -10.94 -5.77
CA ILE A 208 -6.04 -9.86 -6.25
C ILE A 208 -5.04 -10.46 -7.21
N GLU A 209 -4.89 -9.84 -8.40
CA GLU A 209 -4.05 -10.35 -9.48
C GLU A 209 -2.73 -9.60 -9.58
N TYR A 210 -1.67 -10.36 -9.83
CA TYR A 210 -0.34 -9.83 -10.17
C TYR A 210 -0.03 -10.12 -11.64
N VAL A 211 -0.40 -9.18 -12.51
CA VAL A 211 -0.33 -9.36 -13.98
C VAL A 211 1.06 -9.76 -14.48
N LYS A 212 2.13 -9.27 -13.84
CA LYS A 212 3.50 -9.63 -14.23
C LYS A 212 3.88 -11.07 -13.89
N GLU A 213 3.25 -11.67 -12.89
CA GLU A 213 3.42 -13.09 -12.60
C GLU A 213 2.60 -13.93 -13.59
N ARG A 214 1.37 -13.50 -13.93
CA ARG A 214 0.55 -14.13 -14.96
C ARG A 214 1.27 -14.17 -16.32
N GLU A 215 1.82 -13.04 -16.77
CA GLU A 215 2.59 -12.94 -18.02
C GLU A 215 3.79 -13.90 -18.06
N ARG A 216 4.35 -14.24 -16.91
CA ARG A 216 5.49 -15.15 -16.76
C ARG A 216 5.08 -16.61 -16.56
N GLY A 217 3.79 -16.91 -16.49
CA GLY A 217 3.26 -18.26 -16.27
C GLY A 217 3.41 -18.79 -14.84
N TYR A 218 3.55 -17.92 -13.85
CA TYR A 218 3.57 -18.28 -12.43
C TYR A 218 2.18 -18.15 -11.81
N GLU A 219 2.03 -18.65 -10.58
CA GLU A 219 0.90 -18.33 -9.73
C GLU A 219 0.82 -16.81 -9.53
N TYR A 220 -0.37 -16.24 -9.69
CA TYR A 220 -0.54 -14.78 -9.84
C TYR A 220 -1.73 -14.19 -9.08
N THR A 221 -2.54 -15.01 -8.41
CA THR A 221 -3.67 -14.53 -7.60
C THR A 221 -3.37 -14.65 -6.11
N GLU A 222 -3.76 -13.66 -5.34
CA GLU A 222 -3.54 -13.61 -3.90
C GLU A 222 -4.78 -13.12 -3.17
N ASP A 223 -4.99 -13.65 -1.96
CA ASP A 223 -5.97 -13.13 -1.03
C ASP A 223 -5.25 -12.41 0.10
N LEU A 224 -5.59 -11.14 0.33
CA LEU A 224 -5.00 -10.28 1.36
C LEU A 224 -6.01 -9.99 2.48
N TYR A 225 -5.52 -10.05 3.72
CA TYR A 225 -6.34 -9.80 4.92
C TYR A 225 -6.38 -8.32 5.30
#